data_d0529dc8679af5aa214d965c1ef78e11
#
_entry.id   d0529dc8679af5aa214d965c1ef78e11
#
_cell.length_a   1.000
_cell.length_b   1.000
_cell.length_c   1.000
_cell.angle_alpha   90.00
_cell.angle_beta   90.00
_cell.angle_gamma   90.00
#
_symmetry.space_group_name_H-M   'P 1'
#
loop_
_entity.id
_entity.type
_entity.pdbx_description
1 polymer ?
#
loop_
_entity_poly.entity_id
_entity_poly.type
_entity_poly.pdbx_seq_one_letter_code
_entity_poly.pdbx_strand_id
1 'polypeptide(L)'
;MSSVEELFEAMHAWPEVEAIALGGSRATGNADEKSDYDVYLYVTAPVPTQRRKKLLSDYCSRMEIDNNFWENEDNCTLNDGTDIDILYRDLDSFMNGVADVVEHFHASNGYTTCLWHNVITSTIVFDRNGRFAAAQRRFSVPFPEPLRRNIIERNTRLLHGNLPSYDAQIRKVAIRGDEVAVNHRVAAFMESYFDVLFALNRLTHPGEKRLEKLASRNCAILPKDFEANLDTLFGTMFTDVDQLSGTLQIIVDNLQRSVDTNL
;
A
#
# COMPACT_ATOMS: atom_id res chain seq x y z
N MET A 1 -31.05 -6.60 3.26
CA MET A 1 -29.60 -6.46 3.45
C MET A 1 -28.92 -7.39 2.46
N SER A 2 -27.76 -7.02 1.94
CA SER A 2 -26.93 -7.95 1.19
C SER A 2 -26.31 -8.98 2.16
N SER A 3 -25.86 -10.13 1.66
CA SER A 3 -25.23 -11.16 2.51
C SER A 3 -23.98 -10.63 3.26
N VAL A 4 -23.26 -9.68 2.65
CA VAL A 4 -22.08 -9.07 3.27
C VAL A 4 -22.45 -8.08 4.39
N GLU A 5 -23.57 -7.36 4.26
CA GLU A 5 -24.06 -6.48 5.33
C GLU A 5 -24.51 -7.29 6.54
N GLU A 6 -25.17 -8.44 6.33
CA GLU A 6 -25.53 -9.36 7.42
C GLU A 6 -24.31 -9.95 8.10
N LEU A 7 -23.27 -10.25 7.36
CA LEU A 7 -21.98 -10.70 7.90
C LEU A 7 -21.35 -9.61 8.79
N PHE A 8 -21.34 -8.34 8.35
CA PHE A 8 -20.81 -7.25 9.17
C PHE A 8 -21.62 -7.02 10.45
N GLU A 9 -22.94 -7.13 10.37
CA GLU A 9 -23.81 -7.08 11.55
C GLU A 9 -23.52 -8.21 12.55
N ALA A 10 -23.22 -9.41 12.07
CA ALA A 10 -22.84 -10.52 12.92
C ALA A 10 -21.44 -10.34 13.54
N MET A 11 -20.49 -9.76 12.80
CA MET A 11 -19.14 -9.47 13.31
C MET A 11 -19.12 -8.35 14.34
N HIS A 12 -19.93 -7.29 14.16
CA HIS A 12 -19.98 -6.21 15.14
C HIS A 12 -20.52 -6.63 16.50
N ALA A 13 -21.28 -7.72 16.55
CA ALA A 13 -21.77 -8.31 17.81
C ALA A 13 -20.63 -8.90 18.67
N TRP A 14 -19.46 -9.12 18.12
CA TRP A 14 -18.31 -9.62 18.90
C TRP A 14 -17.78 -8.51 19.83
N PRO A 15 -17.62 -8.78 21.13
CA PRO A 15 -17.19 -7.74 22.07
C PRO A 15 -15.78 -7.24 21.83
N GLU A 16 -14.95 -8.05 21.18
CA GLU A 16 -13.56 -7.69 20.81
C GLU A 16 -13.49 -6.70 19.65
N VAL A 17 -14.55 -6.60 18.82
CA VAL A 17 -14.58 -5.71 17.65
C VAL A 17 -14.91 -4.28 18.07
N GLU A 18 -13.96 -3.39 17.88
CA GLU A 18 -14.11 -1.95 18.12
C GLU A 18 -14.59 -1.22 16.87
N ALA A 19 -14.04 -1.56 15.69
CA ALA A 19 -14.49 -0.97 14.44
C ALA A 19 -14.38 -1.96 13.26
N ILE A 20 -15.21 -1.74 12.25
CA ILE A 20 -15.16 -2.39 10.93
C ILE A 20 -15.05 -1.30 9.89
N ALA A 21 -14.04 -1.38 9.05
CA ALA A 21 -13.84 -0.45 7.94
C ALA A 21 -13.60 -1.21 6.63
N LEU A 22 -14.08 -0.65 5.53
CA LEU A 22 -13.78 -1.12 4.18
C LEU A 22 -12.61 -0.32 3.61
N GLY A 23 -11.67 -1.02 3.01
CA GLY A 23 -10.56 -0.46 2.29
C GLY A 23 -10.67 -0.64 0.77
N GLY A 24 -9.54 -0.52 0.10
CA GLY A 24 -9.36 -0.85 -1.30
C GLY A 24 -10.25 -0.09 -2.28
N SER A 25 -10.59 -0.74 -3.38
CA SER A 25 -11.35 -0.14 -4.46
C SER A 25 -12.79 0.22 -4.06
N ARG A 26 -13.39 -0.56 -3.16
CA ARG A 26 -14.76 -0.33 -2.67
C ARG A 26 -14.88 0.90 -1.77
N ALA A 27 -13.85 1.22 -1.01
CA ALA A 27 -13.81 2.43 -0.19
C ALA A 27 -13.60 3.71 -1.04
N THR A 28 -12.85 3.60 -2.14
CA THR A 28 -12.45 4.76 -2.96
C THR A 28 -13.37 5.03 -4.15
N GLY A 29 -14.46 4.26 -4.31
CA GLY A 29 -15.41 4.41 -5.43
C GLY A 29 -14.85 3.93 -6.78
N ASN A 30 -13.76 3.17 -6.77
CA ASN A 30 -13.14 2.58 -7.98
C ASN A 30 -13.46 1.09 -8.13
N ALA A 31 -14.46 0.58 -7.41
CA ALA A 31 -14.87 -0.81 -7.47
C ALA A 31 -15.59 -1.12 -8.79
N ASP A 32 -15.39 -2.33 -9.28
CA ASP A 32 -16.16 -2.95 -10.36
C ASP A 32 -16.81 -4.27 -9.85
N GLU A 33 -17.53 -4.97 -10.72
CA GLU A 33 -18.23 -6.23 -10.38
C GLU A 33 -17.28 -7.35 -9.91
N LYS A 34 -15.99 -7.25 -10.22
CA LYS A 34 -14.94 -8.23 -9.85
C LYS A 34 -14.12 -7.81 -8.64
N SER A 35 -14.43 -6.66 -8.08
CA SER A 35 -13.67 -6.14 -6.93
C SER A 35 -13.98 -6.94 -5.68
N ASP A 36 -12.93 -7.40 -5.02
CA ASP A 36 -12.91 -8.01 -3.69
C ASP A 36 -13.39 -7.05 -2.59
N TYR A 37 -13.65 -7.59 -1.41
CA TYR A 37 -13.86 -6.81 -0.20
C TYR A 37 -12.58 -6.83 0.65
N ASP A 38 -11.92 -5.68 0.79
CA ASP A 38 -10.85 -5.47 1.77
C ASP A 38 -11.48 -4.99 3.10
N VAL A 39 -11.60 -5.86 4.08
CA VAL A 39 -12.27 -5.58 5.37
C VAL A 39 -11.25 -5.50 6.49
N TYR A 40 -11.21 -4.37 7.18
CA TYR A 40 -10.36 -4.18 8.35
C TYR A 40 -11.19 -4.25 9.62
N LEU A 41 -11.00 -5.32 10.40
CA LEU A 41 -11.53 -5.45 11.75
C LEU A 41 -10.51 -4.92 12.75
N TYR A 42 -10.81 -3.79 13.33
CA TYR A 42 -10.04 -3.24 14.44
C TYR A 42 -10.54 -3.82 15.76
N VAL A 43 -9.67 -4.55 16.42
CA VAL A 43 -10.01 -5.33 17.61
C VAL A 43 -9.23 -4.84 18.83
N THR A 44 -9.79 -5.08 20.03
CA THR A 44 -9.13 -4.82 21.31
C THR A 44 -8.52 -6.07 21.94
N ALA A 45 -8.87 -7.25 21.40
CA ALA A 45 -8.29 -8.55 21.73
C ALA A 45 -8.49 -9.52 20.56
N PRO A 46 -7.69 -10.59 20.45
CA PRO A 46 -7.85 -11.59 19.39
C PRO A 46 -9.24 -12.25 19.42
N VAL A 47 -9.91 -12.31 18.28
CA VAL A 47 -11.16 -13.07 18.12
C VAL A 47 -10.83 -14.56 17.94
N PRO A 48 -11.39 -15.47 18.76
CA PRO A 48 -11.07 -16.89 18.65
C PRO A 48 -11.35 -17.47 17.26
N THR A 49 -10.38 -18.19 16.69
CA THR A 49 -10.42 -18.78 15.33
C THR A 49 -11.68 -19.63 15.12
N GLN A 50 -12.10 -20.41 16.12
CA GLN A 50 -13.31 -21.23 16.02
C GLN A 50 -14.59 -20.40 15.88
N ARG A 51 -14.66 -19.23 16.55
CA ARG A 51 -15.81 -18.31 16.43
C ARG A 51 -15.86 -17.72 15.03
N ARG A 52 -14.70 -17.28 14.49
CA ARG A 52 -14.57 -16.77 13.12
C ARG A 52 -15.03 -17.82 12.10
N LYS A 53 -14.46 -19.03 12.20
CA LYS A 53 -14.80 -20.14 11.32
C LYS A 53 -16.29 -20.49 11.36
N LYS A 54 -16.90 -20.52 12.55
CA LYS A 54 -18.32 -20.82 12.69
C LYS A 54 -19.19 -19.78 11.99
N LEU A 55 -18.90 -18.49 12.17
CA LEU A 55 -19.66 -17.43 11.50
C LEU A 55 -19.47 -17.49 9.98
N LEU A 56 -18.21 -17.51 9.53
CA LEU A 56 -17.89 -17.45 8.10
C LEU A 56 -18.42 -18.65 7.32
N SER A 57 -18.63 -19.83 7.97
CA SER A 57 -19.23 -20.99 7.31
C SER A 57 -20.67 -20.78 6.85
N ASP A 58 -21.38 -19.81 7.42
CA ASP A 58 -22.76 -19.50 7.02
C ASP A 58 -22.81 -18.57 5.79
N TYR A 59 -21.74 -17.82 5.51
CA TYR A 59 -21.67 -16.78 4.46
C TYR A 59 -20.72 -17.11 3.31
N CYS A 60 -19.77 -18.04 3.52
CA CYS A 60 -18.70 -18.32 2.57
C CYS A 60 -18.74 -19.75 2.05
N SER A 61 -18.52 -19.90 0.75
CA SER A 61 -18.36 -21.19 0.06
C SER A 61 -16.95 -21.77 0.20
N ARG A 62 -15.95 -20.89 0.41
CA ARG A 62 -14.54 -21.24 0.64
C ARG A 62 -13.93 -20.35 1.70
N MET A 63 -13.04 -20.91 2.54
CA MET A 63 -12.41 -20.19 3.65
C MET A 63 -11.00 -20.70 3.90
N GLU A 64 -10.05 -19.79 4.06
CA GLU A 64 -8.74 -20.01 4.69
C GLU A 64 -8.69 -19.12 5.93
N ILE A 65 -8.71 -19.76 7.10
CA ILE A 65 -8.87 -19.07 8.40
C ILE A 65 -7.52 -19.04 9.12
N ASP A 66 -7.21 -17.87 9.72
CA ASP A 66 -6.00 -17.68 10.52
C ASP A 66 -4.72 -17.70 9.68
N ASN A 67 -4.81 -17.12 8.49
CA ASN A 67 -3.65 -16.87 7.65
C ASN A 67 -2.79 -15.76 8.28
N ASN A 68 -1.47 -16.01 8.40
CA ASN A 68 -0.52 -15.10 9.05
C ASN A 68 0.70 -14.81 8.17
N PHE A 69 0.58 -14.96 6.83
CA PHE A 69 1.72 -14.73 5.94
C PHE A 69 2.07 -13.26 5.82
N TRP A 70 1.08 -12.37 5.84
CA TRP A 70 1.24 -10.92 5.71
C TRP A 70 0.76 -10.19 6.96
N GLU A 71 -0.51 -10.32 7.26
CA GLU A 71 -1.15 -9.87 8.49
C GLU A 71 -1.96 -11.06 9.06
N ASN A 72 -2.62 -10.89 10.21
CA ASN A 72 -3.58 -11.89 10.67
C ASN A 72 -4.89 -11.67 9.90
N GLU A 73 -5.24 -12.63 9.04
CA GLU A 73 -6.38 -12.50 8.14
C GLU A 73 -7.15 -13.81 7.94
N ASP A 74 -8.39 -13.65 7.53
CA ASP A 74 -9.21 -14.74 6.98
C ASP A 74 -9.51 -14.40 5.52
N ASN A 75 -9.11 -15.29 4.60
CA ASN A 75 -9.35 -15.12 3.16
C ASN A 75 -10.50 -16.03 2.74
N CYS A 76 -11.57 -15.47 2.22
CA CYS A 76 -12.80 -16.20 1.94
C CYS A 76 -13.37 -15.85 0.56
N THR A 77 -14.19 -16.77 0.05
CA THR A 77 -15.08 -16.49 -1.08
C THR A 77 -16.52 -16.56 -0.58
N LEU A 78 -17.26 -15.48 -0.69
CA LEU A 78 -18.67 -15.40 -0.31
C LEU A 78 -19.51 -16.38 -1.15
N ASN A 79 -20.72 -16.68 -0.69
CA ASN A 79 -21.64 -17.60 -1.40
C ASN A 79 -22.07 -17.10 -2.79
N ASP A 80 -21.94 -15.80 -3.07
CA ASP A 80 -22.16 -15.20 -4.40
C ASP A 80 -20.94 -15.25 -5.33
N GLY A 81 -19.80 -15.75 -4.84
CA GLY A 81 -18.56 -15.86 -5.60
C GLY A 81 -17.62 -14.66 -5.45
N THR A 82 -17.97 -13.64 -4.66
CA THR A 82 -17.10 -12.49 -4.40
C THR A 82 -16.04 -12.84 -3.36
N ASP A 83 -14.79 -12.49 -3.61
CA ASP A 83 -13.73 -12.67 -2.63
C ASP A 83 -13.78 -11.59 -1.55
N ILE A 84 -13.42 -11.97 -0.31
CA ILE A 84 -13.38 -11.10 0.86
C ILE A 84 -12.15 -11.45 1.71
N ASP A 85 -11.33 -10.45 1.96
CA ASP A 85 -10.17 -10.51 2.84
C ASP A 85 -10.48 -9.75 4.13
N ILE A 86 -10.43 -10.43 5.26
CA ILE A 86 -10.77 -9.89 6.58
C ILE A 86 -9.51 -9.83 7.42
N LEU A 87 -8.95 -8.63 7.56
CA LEU A 87 -7.71 -8.38 8.31
C LEU A 87 -8.04 -7.96 9.75
N TYR A 88 -7.43 -8.65 10.71
CA TYR A 88 -7.63 -8.41 12.15
C TYR A 88 -6.46 -7.58 12.70
N ARG A 89 -6.74 -6.33 13.08
CA ARG A 89 -5.73 -5.39 13.55
C ARG A 89 -6.01 -4.96 14.99
N ASP A 90 -5.02 -5.07 15.87
CA ASP A 90 -5.09 -4.39 17.15
C ASP A 90 -5.16 -2.89 16.94
N LEU A 91 -6.23 -2.25 17.42
CA LEU A 91 -6.50 -0.85 17.12
C LEU A 91 -5.38 0.07 17.62
N ASP A 92 -4.92 -0.14 18.86
CA ASP A 92 -3.94 0.75 19.47
C ASP A 92 -2.57 0.60 18.82
N SER A 93 -2.13 -0.64 18.59
CA SER A 93 -0.86 -0.92 17.90
C SER A 93 -0.84 -0.36 16.48
N PHE A 94 -1.93 -0.54 15.74
CA PHE A 94 -2.04 -0.04 14.37
C PHE A 94 -2.00 1.50 14.33
N MET A 95 -2.75 2.18 15.21
CA MET A 95 -2.78 3.63 15.28
C MET A 95 -1.44 4.22 15.76
N ASN A 96 -0.71 3.52 16.62
CA ASN A 96 0.65 3.92 17.00
C ASN A 96 1.62 3.84 15.82
N GLY A 97 1.52 2.80 14.97
CA GLY A 97 2.30 2.70 13.74
C GLY A 97 2.02 3.84 12.75
N VAL A 98 0.76 4.25 12.61
CA VAL A 98 0.39 5.41 11.79
C VAL A 98 0.91 6.70 12.39
N ALA A 99 0.84 6.87 13.72
CA ALA A 99 1.38 8.04 14.42
C ALA A 99 2.89 8.16 14.26
N ASP A 100 3.62 7.03 14.26
CA ASP A 100 5.07 7.02 14.03
C ASP A 100 5.45 7.62 12.66
N VAL A 101 4.64 7.33 11.64
CA VAL A 101 4.81 7.94 10.31
C VAL A 101 4.39 9.41 10.30
N VAL A 102 3.17 9.72 10.74
CA VAL A 102 2.54 11.04 10.52
C VAL A 102 3.04 12.10 11.50
N GLU A 103 3.28 11.73 12.76
CA GLU A 103 3.62 12.66 13.85
C GLU A 103 5.12 12.62 14.20
N HIS A 104 5.77 11.46 14.05
CA HIS A 104 7.21 11.31 14.29
C HIS A 104 8.03 11.33 13.00
N PHE A 105 7.36 11.40 11.83
CA PHE A 105 7.97 11.58 10.52
C PHE A 105 8.92 10.44 10.09
N HIS A 106 8.64 9.24 10.56
CA HIS A 106 9.44 8.06 10.24
C HIS A 106 9.22 7.64 8.78
N ALA A 107 10.32 7.52 8.01
CA ALA A 107 10.29 7.06 6.63
C ALA A 107 10.83 5.63 6.50
N SER A 108 10.19 4.82 5.66
CA SER A 108 10.58 3.45 5.32
C SER A 108 11.27 3.38 3.95
N ASN A 109 11.70 2.19 3.55
CA ASN A 109 12.20 1.90 2.20
C ASN A 109 11.01 1.52 1.31
N GLY A 110 10.35 2.51 0.75
CA GLY A 110 9.09 2.33 0.03
C GLY A 110 7.86 2.22 0.94
N TYR A 111 6.69 2.43 0.38
CA TYR A 111 5.37 2.29 1.03
C TYR A 111 5.19 3.05 2.35
N THR A 112 5.99 4.07 2.62
CA THR A 112 6.00 4.78 3.92
C THR A 112 4.62 5.17 4.41
N THR A 113 3.77 5.68 3.53
CA THR A 113 2.47 6.24 3.92
C THR A 113 1.27 5.34 3.59
N CYS A 114 1.48 4.06 3.23
CA CYS A 114 0.40 3.15 2.88
C CYS A 114 -0.61 2.93 4.00
N LEU A 115 -0.16 2.68 5.23
CA LEU A 115 -1.06 2.49 6.37
C LEU A 115 -1.79 3.79 6.73
N TRP A 116 -1.14 4.93 6.59
CA TRP A 116 -1.80 6.23 6.71
C TRP A 116 -2.88 6.40 5.65
N HIS A 117 -2.57 6.10 4.39
CA HIS A 117 -3.55 6.10 3.29
C HIS A 117 -4.75 5.23 3.62
N ASN A 118 -4.52 4.01 4.10
CA ASN A 118 -5.57 3.08 4.50
C ASN A 118 -6.52 3.71 5.53
N VAL A 119 -5.99 4.34 6.59
CA VAL A 119 -6.83 4.96 7.63
C VAL A 119 -7.70 6.06 7.06
N ILE A 120 -7.11 7.01 6.33
CA ILE A 120 -7.85 8.22 5.90
C ILE A 120 -8.81 7.96 4.73
N THR A 121 -8.64 6.87 3.97
CA THR A 121 -9.48 6.55 2.81
C THR A 121 -10.51 5.44 3.09
N SER A 122 -10.37 4.71 4.20
CA SER A 122 -11.32 3.64 4.54
C SER A 122 -12.69 4.19 4.86
N THR A 123 -13.73 3.46 4.42
CA THR A 123 -15.12 3.75 4.76
C THR A 123 -15.51 3.02 6.05
N ILE A 124 -15.98 3.76 7.05
CA ILE A 124 -16.44 3.18 8.32
C ILE A 124 -17.77 2.46 8.10
N VAL A 125 -17.81 1.17 8.41
CA VAL A 125 -19.04 0.36 8.44
C VAL A 125 -19.62 0.35 9.85
N PHE A 126 -18.75 0.19 10.86
CA PHE A 126 -19.11 0.16 12.27
C PHE A 126 -17.98 0.78 13.11
N ASP A 127 -18.32 1.49 14.17
CA ASP A 127 -17.36 2.08 15.12
C ASP A 127 -18.02 2.21 16.49
N ARG A 128 -17.74 1.26 17.39
CA ARG A 128 -18.44 1.08 18.67
C ARG A 128 -18.39 2.31 19.57
N ASN A 129 -17.21 2.87 19.71
CA ASN A 129 -16.94 4.00 20.61
C ASN A 129 -16.43 5.25 19.87
N GLY A 130 -16.50 5.25 18.55
CA GLY A 130 -16.02 6.37 17.72
C GLY A 130 -14.50 6.51 17.69
N ARG A 131 -13.76 5.45 18.10
CA ARG A 131 -12.30 5.49 18.20
C ARG A 131 -11.62 5.51 16.82
N PHE A 132 -12.16 4.74 15.88
CA PHE A 132 -11.62 4.74 14.51
C PHE A 132 -11.92 6.07 13.80
N ALA A 133 -13.13 6.61 13.94
CA ALA A 133 -13.47 7.92 13.44
C ALA A 133 -12.62 9.04 14.07
N ALA A 134 -12.28 8.91 15.35
CA ALA A 134 -11.35 9.82 16.01
C ALA A 134 -9.94 9.71 15.42
N ALA A 135 -9.45 8.51 15.11
CA ALA A 135 -8.18 8.29 14.45
C ALA A 135 -8.17 8.86 13.02
N GLN A 136 -9.23 8.65 12.24
CA GLN A 136 -9.35 9.28 10.91
C GLN A 136 -9.25 10.81 11.00
N ARG A 137 -9.94 11.43 11.94
CA ARG A 137 -9.83 12.90 12.15
C ARG A 137 -8.43 13.33 12.57
N ARG A 138 -7.78 12.57 13.48
CA ARG A 138 -6.41 12.84 13.95
C ARG A 138 -5.41 12.82 12.80
N PHE A 139 -5.54 11.86 11.90
CA PHE A 139 -4.60 11.66 10.80
C PHE A 139 -5.04 12.32 9.48
N SER A 140 -6.22 12.91 9.39
CA SER A 140 -6.66 13.72 8.24
C SER A 140 -6.04 15.11 8.30
N VAL A 141 -4.72 15.16 8.21
CA VAL A 141 -3.90 16.38 8.27
C VAL A 141 -3.22 16.65 6.92
N PRO A 142 -2.83 17.91 6.64
CA PRO A 142 -1.96 18.19 5.50
C PRO A 142 -0.68 17.34 5.58
N PHE A 143 -0.15 16.93 4.43
CA PHE A 143 1.07 16.11 4.39
C PHE A 143 2.22 16.83 5.12
N PRO A 144 2.78 16.26 6.20
CA PRO A 144 3.79 16.95 7.02
C PRO A 144 5.09 17.17 6.23
N GLU A 145 5.57 18.40 6.19
CA GLU A 145 6.79 18.72 5.44
C GLU A 145 8.06 17.99 5.96
N PRO A 146 8.24 17.76 7.28
CA PRO A 146 9.34 16.93 7.75
C PRO A 146 9.26 15.47 7.23
N LEU A 147 8.06 14.86 7.23
CA LEU A 147 7.86 13.52 6.67
C LEU A 147 8.18 13.48 5.17
N ARG A 148 7.70 14.47 4.42
CA ARG A 148 7.98 14.61 2.99
C ARG A 148 9.47 14.60 2.71
N ARG A 149 10.24 15.41 3.43
CA ARG A 149 11.70 15.49 3.29
C ARG A 149 12.38 14.18 3.65
N ASN A 150 11.98 13.56 4.76
CA ASN A 150 12.56 12.30 5.20
C ASN A 150 12.33 11.17 4.19
N ILE A 151 11.12 11.08 3.61
CA ILE A 151 10.82 10.09 2.56
C ILE A 151 11.69 10.32 1.34
N ILE A 152 11.72 11.56 0.85
CA ILE A 152 12.47 11.92 -0.37
C ILE A 152 13.98 11.67 -0.15
N GLU A 153 14.56 12.16 0.94
CA GLU A 153 15.98 11.97 1.23
C GLU A 153 16.34 10.49 1.34
N ARG A 154 15.57 9.73 2.14
CA ARG A 154 15.83 8.30 2.35
C ARG A 154 15.77 7.51 1.06
N ASN A 155 14.67 7.62 0.31
CA ASN A 155 14.41 6.77 -0.84
C ASN A 155 15.22 7.20 -2.08
N THR A 156 15.48 8.49 -2.30
CA THR A 156 16.38 8.94 -3.37
C THR A 156 17.79 8.35 -3.21
N ARG A 157 18.30 8.29 -1.98
CA ARG A 157 19.61 7.68 -1.69
C ARG A 157 19.64 6.17 -1.95
N LEU A 158 18.51 5.48 -1.85
CA LEU A 158 18.41 4.06 -2.22
C LEU A 158 18.37 3.87 -3.74
N LEU A 159 17.73 4.78 -4.46
CA LEU A 159 17.64 4.71 -5.92
C LEU A 159 19.01 4.88 -6.59
N HIS A 160 19.78 5.90 -6.17
CA HIS A 160 21.04 6.29 -6.83
C HIS A 160 22.02 6.98 -5.87
N GLY A 161 23.30 6.99 -6.27
CA GLY A 161 24.35 7.86 -5.69
C GLY A 161 25.03 7.35 -4.45
N ASN A 162 24.51 6.33 -3.76
CA ASN A 162 25.13 5.66 -2.64
C ASN A 162 25.60 4.25 -2.99
N LEU A 163 26.38 3.65 -2.14
CA LEU A 163 26.80 2.25 -2.26
C LEU A 163 26.24 1.46 -1.07
N PRO A 164 25.45 0.40 -1.32
CA PRO A 164 24.91 -0.02 -2.61
C PRO A 164 23.58 0.68 -2.94
N SER A 165 23.42 1.26 -4.15
CA SER A 165 22.15 1.77 -4.66
C SER A 165 21.43 0.74 -5.53
N TYR A 166 20.12 0.87 -5.69
CA TYR A 166 19.34 -0.07 -6.50
C TYR A 166 19.75 -0.05 -7.98
N ASP A 167 19.97 1.12 -8.57
CA ASP A 167 20.42 1.24 -9.96
C ASP A 167 21.76 0.52 -10.21
N ALA A 168 22.73 0.67 -9.31
CA ALA A 168 24.00 -0.01 -9.39
C ALA A 168 23.87 -1.53 -9.21
N GLN A 169 22.98 -1.97 -8.31
CA GLN A 169 22.71 -3.39 -8.10
C GLN A 169 22.01 -4.03 -9.30
N ILE A 170 21.03 -3.34 -9.92
CA ILE A 170 20.33 -3.82 -11.12
C ILE A 170 21.34 -3.99 -12.27
N ARG A 171 22.14 -2.98 -12.56
CA ARG A 171 23.17 -3.06 -13.61
C ARG A 171 24.12 -4.22 -13.40
N LYS A 172 24.59 -4.41 -12.16
CA LYS A 172 25.52 -5.50 -11.82
C LYS A 172 24.94 -6.89 -12.07
N VAL A 173 23.66 -7.14 -11.74
CA VAL A 173 23.03 -8.44 -11.95
C VAL A 173 22.58 -8.64 -13.38
N ALA A 174 22.17 -7.58 -14.08
CA ALA A 174 21.83 -7.63 -15.51
C ALA A 174 23.03 -8.04 -16.39
N ILE A 175 24.22 -7.47 -16.14
CA ILE A 175 25.46 -7.86 -16.83
C ILE A 175 25.78 -9.35 -16.63
N ARG A 176 25.34 -9.96 -15.55
CA ARG A 176 25.54 -11.38 -15.24
C ARG A 176 24.48 -12.29 -15.84
N GLY A 177 23.44 -11.74 -16.46
CA GLY A 177 22.29 -12.48 -16.97
C GLY A 177 21.42 -13.09 -15.87
N ASP A 178 21.44 -12.54 -14.65
CA ASP A 178 20.63 -13.03 -13.51
C ASP A 178 19.27 -12.33 -13.52
N GLU A 179 18.34 -12.82 -14.34
CA GLU A 179 17.00 -12.25 -14.52
C GLU A 179 16.18 -12.24 -13.22
N VAL A 180 16.34 -13.26 -12.37
CA VAL A 180 15.64 -13.34 -11.07
C VAL A 180 16.10 -12.19 -10.17
N ALA A 181 17.41 -11.96 -10.10
CA ALA A 181 17.94 -10.85 -9.33
C ALA A 181 17.57 -9.47 -9.93
N VAL A 182 17.53 -9.35 -11.27
CA VAL A 182 17.05 -8.13 -11.96
C VAL A 182 15.62 -7.82 -11.52
N ASN A 183 14.69 -8.80 -11.66
CA ASN A 183 13.30 -8.61 -11.26
C ASN A 183 13.16 -8.16 -9.80
N HIS A 184 13.87 -8.83 -8.88
CA HIS A 184 13.83 -8.53 -7.45
C HIS A 184 14.32 -7.11 -7.14
N ARG A 185 15.41 -6.67 -7.81
CA ARG A 185 15.97 -5.33 -7.61
C ARG A 185 15.14 -4.24 -8.27
N VAL A 186 14.56 -4.50 -9.44
CA VAL A 186 13.64 -3.56 -10.10
C VAL A 186 12.39 -3.37 -9.25
N ALA A 187 11.82 -4.41 -8.65
CA ALA A 187 10.69 -4.26 -7.73
C ALA A 187 11.03 -3.34 -6.56
N ALA A 188 12.16 -3.56 -5.87
CA ALA A 188 12.61 -2.71 -4.77
C ALA A 188 12.93 -1.25 -5.21
N PHE A 189 13.45 -1.08 -6.43
CA PHE A 189 13.65 0.24 -7.03
C PHE A 189 12.30 0.96 -7.22
N MET A 190 11.28 0.27 -7.74
CA MET A 190 9.96 0.84 -7.95
C MET A 190 9.28 1.23 -6.63
N GLU A 191 9.40 0.43 -5.57
CA GLU A 191 8.88 0.76 -4.23
C GLU A 191 9.41 2.12 -3.76
N SER A 192 10.73 2.33 -3.82
CA SER A 192 11.35 3.61 -3.43
C SER A 192 11.02 4.75 -4.40
N TYR A 193 10.95 4.48 -5.71
CA TYR A 193 10.63 5.48 -6.73
C TYR A 193 9.24 6.09 -6.51
N PHE A 194 8.22 5.24 -6.32
CA PHE A 194 6.86 5.71 -6.10
C PHE A 194 6.68 6.38 -4.74
N ASP A 195 7.42 5.94 -3.71
CA ASP A 195 7.39 6.61 -2.41
C ASP A 195 7.90 8.06 -2.50
N VAL A 196 9.01 8.30 -3.25
CA VAL A 196 9.49 9.65 -3.56
C VAL A 196 8.46 10.43 -4.36
N LEU A 197 7.89 9.83 -5.40
CA LEU A 197 6.95 10.50 -6.31
C LEU A 197 5.69 10.97 -5.58
N PHE A 198 5.07 10.12 -4.76
CA PHE A 198 3.89 10.48 -3.99
C PHE A 198 4.22 11.52 -2.91
N ALA A 199 5.34 11.36 -2.19
CA ALA A 199 5.79 12.35 -1.20
C ALA A 199 6.06 13.72 -1.85
N LEU A 200 6.67 13.76 -3.03
CA LEU A 200 6.92 14.99 -3.79
C LEU A 200 5.61 15.75 -4.06
N ASN A 201 4.56 15.03 -4.36
CA ASN A 201 3.22 15.56 -4.61
C ASN A 201 2.36 15.75 -3.35
N ARG A 202 2.88 15.49 -2.16
CA ARG A 202 2.13 15.52 -0.88
C ARG A 202 0.89 14.62 -0.89
N LEU A 203 1.01 13.47 -1.55
CA LEU A 203 0.00 12.43 -1.61
C LEU A 203 0.45 11.22 -0.79
N THR A 204 -0.48 10.58 -0.13
CA THR A 204 -0.21 9.30 0.54
C THR A 204 -0.09 8.18 -0.50
N HIS A 205 0.80 7.22 -0.26
CA HIS A 205 1.04 6.08 -1.15
C HIS A 205 -0.16 5.11 -1.13
N PRO A 206 -0.79 4.80 -2.27
CA PRO A 206 -2.07 4.06 -2.30
C PRO A 206 -1.92 2.53 -2.20
N GLY A 207 -0.71 2.00 -2.09
CA GLY A 207 -0.41 0.56 -2.19
C GLY A 207 0.22 0.20 -3.53
N GLU A 208 0.37 -1.09 -3.82
CA GLU A 208 1.14 -1.57 -4.99
C GLU A 208 0.35 -1.58 -6.31
N LYS A 209 -0.98 -1.63 -6.22
CA LYS A 209 -1.83 -1.82 -7.40
C LYS A 209 -2.01 -0.53 -8.20
N ARG A 210 -1.86 -0.59 -9.53
CA ARG A 210 -2.17 0.50 -10.48
C ARG A 210 -1.35 1.78 -10.24
N LEU A 211 -0.13 1.68 -9.70
CA LEU A 211 0.69 2.83 -9.29
C LEU A 211 0.92 3.86 -10.39
N GLU A 212 1.33 3.41 -11.57
CA GLU A 212 1.55 4.29 -12.73
C GLU A 212 0.29 5.08 -13.09
N LYS A 213 -0.85 4.39 -13.24
CA LYS A 213 -2.13 5.02 -13.56
C LYS A 213 -2.60 6.01 -12.49
N LEU A 214 -2.40 5.65 -11.21
CA LEU A 214 -2.76 6.52 -10.09
C LEU A 214 -1.85 7.74 -10.00
N ALA A 215 -0.55 7.57 -10.28
CA ALA A 215 0.40 8.68 -10.34
C ALA A 215 0.06 9.63 -11.50
N SER A 216 -0.14 9.11 -12.72
CA SER A 216 -0.52 9.92 -13.89
C SER A 216 -1.80 10.72 -13.68
N ARG A 217 -2.75 10.15 -12.94
CA ARG A 217 -4.03 10.81 -12.66
C ARG A 217 -3.96 11.88 -11.56
N ASN A 218 -3.18 11.62 -10.50
CA ASN A 218 -3.28 12.37 -9.25
C ASN A 218 -2.06 13.25 -8.96
N CYS A 219 -0.88 12.95 -9.54
CA CYS A 219 0.34 13.73 -9.33
C CYS A 219 0.37 14.95 -10.25
N ALA A 220 0.48 16.14 -9.67
CA ALA A 220 0.70 17.37 -10.43
C ALA A 220 2.14 17.50 -10.93
N ILE A 221 3.08 16.89 -10.20
CA ILE A 221 4.52 16.86 -10.51
C ILE A 221 4.88 15.45 -10.94
N LEU A 222 5.11 15.26 -12.24
CA LEU A 222 5.62 14.00 -12.79
C LEU A 222 7.01 14.24 -13.38
N PRO A 223 7.95 13.28 -13.24
CA PRO A 223 9.21 13.30 -13.95
C PRO A 223 8.98 13.31 -15.46
N LYS A 224 9.91 13.95 -16.20
CA LYS A 224 9.82 13.99 -17.66
C LYS A 224 9.72 12.58 -18.25
N ASP A 225 8.84 12.40 -19.24
CA ASP A 225 8.61 11.14 -19.96
C ASP A 225 8.28 9.95 -19.03
N PHE A 226 7.54 10.20 -17.94
CA PHE A 226 7.27 9.26 -16.86
C PHE A 226 6.77 7.89 -17.35
N GLU A 227 5.65 7.85 -18.07
CA GLU A 227 5.05 6.59 -18.58
C GLU A 227 5.98 5.90 -19.60
N ALA A 228 6.51 6.65 -20.57
CA ALA A 228 7.38 6.10 -21.60
C ALA A 228 8.67 5.49 -21.04
N ASN A 229 9.21 6.06 -19.96
CA ASN A 229 10.38 5.51 -19.29
C ASN A 229 10.06 4.21 -18.54
N LEU A 230 8.89 4.11 -17.92
CA LEU A 230 8.44 2.87 -17.26
C LEU A 230 8.15 1.77 -18.29
N ASP A 231 7.46 2.09 -19.38
CA ASP A 231 7.23 1.16 -20.50
C ASP A 231 8.55 0.61 -21.05
N THR A 232 9.54 1.50 -21.25
CA THR A 232 10.87 1.10 -21.74
C THR A 232 11.57 0.21 -20.72
N LEU A 233 11.55 0.56 -19.42
CA LEU A 233 12.15 -0.23 -18.34
C LEU A 233 11.59 -1.66 -18.34
N PHE A 234 10.27 -1.80 -18.26
CA PHE A 234 9.62 -3.12 -18.19
C PHE A 234 9.71 -3.90 -19.50
N GLY A 235 9.73 -3.21 -20.65
CA GLY A 235 9.87 -3.86 -21.96
C GLY A 235 11.27 -4.42 -22.24
N THR A 236 12.31 -3.89 -21.58
CA THR A 236 13.71 -4.20 -21.93
C THR A 236 14.53 -4.81 -20.79
N MET A 237 14.03 -4.82 -19.56
CA MET A 237 14.82 -5.19 -18.37
C MET A 237 15.44 -6.59 -18.40
N PHE A 238 14.94 -7.50 -19.23
CA PHE A 238 15.47 -8.86 -19.38
C PHE A 238 16.19 -9.10 -20.71
N THR A 239 16.06 -8.19 -21.68
CA THR A 239 16.50 -8.43 -23.05
C THR A 239 17.64 -7.53 -23.53
N ASP A 240 17.81 -6.35 -22.92
CA ASP A 240 18.80 -5.36 -23.34
C ASP A 240 19.42 -4.65 -22.12
N VAL A 241 20.61 -5.08 -21.73
CA VAL A 241 21.33 -4.57 -20.56
C VAL A 241 21.76 -3.10 -20.73
N ASP A 242 22.12 -2.70 -21.94
CA ASP A 242 22.57 -1.33 -22.21
C ASP A 242 21.37 -0.38 -22.18
N GLN A 243 20.26 -0.78 -22.79
CA GLN A 243 19.02 -0.01 -22.76
C GLN A 243 18.45 0.06 -21.33
N LEU A 244 18.44 -1.04 -20.59
CA LEU A 244 18.05 -1.05 -19.16
C LEU A 244 18.89 -0.05 -18.36
N SER A 245 20.21 -0.09 -18.51
CA SER A 245 21.12 0.79 -17.78
C SER A 245 20.90 2.26 -18.12
N GLY A 246 20.70 2.58 -19.40
CA GLY A 246 20.40 3.92 -19.89
C GLY A 246 19.03 4.42 -19.37
N THR A 247 18.02 3.57 -19.40
CA THR A 247 16.66 3.90 -18.92
C THR A 247 16.64 4.17 -17.42
N LEU A 248 17.30 3.34 -16.60
CA LEU A 248 17.43 3.59 -15.18
C LEU A 248 18.08 4.94 -14.88
N GLN A 249 19.13 5.30 -15.61
CA GLN A 249 19.78 6.61 -15.46
C GLN A 249 18.81 7.75 -15.78
N ILE A 250 18.07 7.64 -16.89
CA ILE A 250 17.07 8.65 -17.29
C ILE A 250 15.97 8.80 -16.24
N ILE A 251 15.45 7.69 -15.73
CA ILE A 251 14.41 7.68 -14.67
C ILE A 251 14.90 8.43 -13.43
N VAL A 252 16.10 8.10 -12.96
CA VAL A 252 16.68 8.72 -11.76
C VAL A 252 16.95 10.20 -12.00
N ASP A 253 17.57 10.57 -13.12
CA ASP A 253 17.89 11.97 -13.43
C ASP A 253 16.63 12.83 -13.57
N ASN A 254 15.56 12.28 -14.16
CA ASN A 254 14.29 12.99 -14.30
C ASN A 254 13.60 13.16 -12.95
N LEU A 255 13.62 12.12 -12.09
CA LEU A 255 13.10 12.22 -10.73
C LEU A 255 13.89 13.26 -9.91
N GLN A 256 15.23 13.20 -9.94
CA GLN A 256 16.08 14.14 -9.20
C GLN A 256 15.83 15.59 -9.63
N ARG A 257 15.70 15.88 -10.94
CA ARG A 257 15.35 17.22 -11.42
C ARG A 257 13.99 17.68 -10.89
N SER A 258 13.01 16.77 -10.83
CA SER A 258 11.70 17.08 -10.26
C SER A 258 11.80 17.39 -8.77
N VAL A 259 12.63 16.64 -8.02
CA VAL A 259 12.92 16.89 -6.62
C VAL A 259 13.60 18.25 -6.43
N ASP A 260 14.70 18.52 -7.14
CA ASP A 260 15.49 19.76 -7.00
C ASP A 260 14.67 21.03 -7.32
N THR A 261 13.67 20.90 -8.20
CA THR A 261 12.81 22.02 -8.60
C THR A 261 11.70 22.29 -7.58
N ASN A 262 11.30 21.29 -6.80
CA ASN A 262 10.06 21.38 -5.99
C ASN A 262 10.29 21.14 -4.48
N LEU A 263 11.51 20.95 -4.03
CA LEU A 263 11.90 20.83 -2.62
C LEU A 263 12.44 22.15 -2.09
#